data_33ff287217e70f621b65a42cd0593d59
#
_entry.id   33ff287217e70f621b65a42cd0593d59
#
_cell.length_a   1.000
_cell.length_b   1.000
_cell.length_c   1.000
_cell.angle_alpha   90.00
_cell.angle_beta   90.00
_cell.angle_gamma   90.00
#
_symmetry.space_group_name_H-M   'P 1'
#
loop_
_entity.id
_entity.type
_entity.pdbx_description
1 polymer ?
#
loop_
_entity_poly.entity_id
_entity_poly.type
_entity_poly.pdbx_seq_one_letter_code
_entity_poly.pdbx_strand_id
1 'polypeptide(L)'
;MKTKLVLLGTGTPNACPNANGPSSAVVVGDRAYIVDFGPGVVRQASAAYFNGIDALRPDLLTVAFCTHLHTDHTAGYPDLIFTPWVLERPVPLKVFGPKGMQHMTDHILKAYETDIDFRINGFEKANESGYRVEVTEIES
;
A
#
# COMPACT_ATOMS: atom_id res chain seq x y z
N MET A 1 2.69 -16.83 18.69
CA MET A 1 2.50 -15.82 17.62
C MET A 1 1.15 -16.06 16.99
N LYS A 2 0.29 -15.07 17.01
CA LYS A 2 -1.05 -15.18 16.42
C LYS A 2 -1.06 -14.67 14.99
N THR A 3 -1.82 -15.36 14.14
CA THR A 3 -2.08 -14.92 12.77
C THR A 3 -3.53 -14.47 12.69
N LYS A 4 -3.74 -13.29 12.10
CA LYS A 4 -5.08 -12.73 11.89
C LYS A 4 -5.27 -12.42 10.42
N LEU A 5 -6.48 -12.67 9.92
CA LEU A 5 -6.91 -12.15 8.63
C LEU A 5 -7.79 -10.93 8.87
N VAL A 6 -7.44 -9.81 8.28
CA VAL A 6 -8.18 -8.56 8.41
C VAL A 6 -8.67 -8.14 7.03
N LEU A 7 -9.98 -8.02 6.88
CA LEU A 7 -10.59 -7.57 5.63
C LEU A 7 -10.60 -6.04 5.62
N LEU A 8 -9.78 -5.44 4.76
CA LEU A 8 -9.69 -3.98 4.64
C LEU A 8 -10.70 -3.43 3.64
N GLY A 9 -11.03 -4.21 2.63
CA GLY A 9 -12.04 -3.85 1.65
C GLY A 9 -12.63 -5.09 1.00
N THR A 10 -13.94 -5.11 0.85
CA THR A 10 -14.69 -6.23 0.30
C THR A 10 -15.50 -5.82 -0.94
N GLY A 11 -15.23 -4.64 -1.48
CA GLY A 11 -15.93 -4.10 -2.63
C GLY A 11 -15.61 -4.84 -3.93
N THR A 12 -16.23 -4.35 -4.99
CA THR A 12 -16.09 -4.83 -6.36
C THR A 12 -15.63 -3.66 -7.23
N PRO A 13 -15.53 -3.81 -8.55
CA PRO A 13 -15.28 -2.66 -9.42
C PRO A 13 -16.35 -1.55 -9.35
N ASN A 14 -17.52 -1.87 -8.80
CA ASN A 14 -18.57 -0.86 -8.59
C ASN A 14 -18.19 0.11 -7.47
N ALA A 15 -18.52 1.38 -7.66
CA ALA A 15 -18.22 2.42 -6.69
C ALA A 15 -19.24 2.43 -5.53
N CYS A 16 -19.28 1.37 -4.77
CA CYS A 16 -20.17 1.26 -3.62
C CYS A 16 -19.64 2.12 -2.46
N PRO A 17 -20.39 3.11 -1.96
CA PRO A 17 -19.89 3.97 -0.90
C PRO A 17 -19.69 3.27 0.44
N ASN A 18 -20.29 2.09 0.61
CA ASN A 18 -20.23 1.34 1.87
C ASN A 18 -19.17 0.23 1.87
N ALA A 19 -18.44 0.06 0.77
CA ALA A 19 -17.42 -0.99 0.67
C ALA A 19 -16.21 -0.45 -0.11
N ASN A 20 -15.07 -0.40 0.56
CA ASN A 20 -13.82 -0.04 -0.09
C ASN A 20 -13.39 -1.15 -1.06
N GLY A 21 -12.49 -0.84 -1.98
CA GLY A 21 -12.00 -1.80 -2.97
C GLY A 21 -11.29 -3.00 -2.34
N PRO A 22 -11.17 -4.10 -3.07
CA PRO A 22 -10.62 -5.35 -2.53
C PRO A 22 -9.24 -5.16 -1.90
N SER A 23 -9.11 -5.55 -0.65
CA SER A 23 -7.85 -5.58 0.06
C SER A 23 -8.00 -6.41 1.33
N SER A 24 -7.02 -7.23 1.61
CA SER A 24 -6.94 -8.01 2.85
C SER A 24 -5.56 -7.83 3.47
N ALA A 25 -5.47 -8.00 4.76
CA ALA A 25 -4.19 -8.04 5.44
C ALA A 25 -4.05 -9.34 6.21
N VAL A 26 -2.89 -9.95 6.09
CA VAL A 26 -2.49 -11.07 6.96
C VAL A 26 -1.54 -10.50 7.99
N VAL A 27 -1.93 -10.55 9.26
CA VAL A 27 -1.12 -10.01 10.36
C VAL A 27 -0.54 -11.20 11.13
N VAL A 28 0.78 -11.24 11.19
CA VAL A 28 1.53 -12.28 11.89
C VAL A 28 2.39 -11.60 12.96
N GLY A 29 1.95 -11.69 14.21
CA GLY A 29 2.62 -10.97 15.29
C GLY A 29 2.57 -9.46 15.08
N ASP A 30 3.73 -8.85 14.93
CA ASP A 30 3.87 -7.41 14.70
C ASP A 30 4.02 -7.00 13.23
N ARG A 31 3.84 -7.96 12.31
CA ARG A 31 4.00 -7.71 10.86
C ARG A 31 2.67 -7.84 10.13
N ALA A 32 2.47 -6.96 9.16
CA ALA A 32 1.30 -7.00 8.28
C ALA A 32 1.75 -7.21 6.84
N TYR A 33 1.00 -8.05 6.14
CA TYR A 33 1.17 -8.32 4.71
C TYR A 33 -0.12 -7.97 4.01
N ILE A 34 -0.06 -6.97 3.12
CA ILE A 34 -1.24 -6.50 2.39
C ILE A 34 -1.41 -7.37 1.14
N VAL A 35 -2.62 -7.85 0.90
CA VAL A 35 -2.98 -8.57 -0.33
C VAL A 35 -4.00 -7.75 -1.09
N ASP A 36 -3.63 -7.30 -2.25
CA ASP A 36 -4.35 -6.35 -3.08
C ASP A 36 -4.55 -4.99 -2.40
N PHE A 37 -4.65 -3.97 -3.19
CA PHE A 37 -4.68 -2.60 -2.70
C PHE A 37 -5.70 -1.77 -3.49
N GLY A 38 -6.96 -2.15 -3.31
CA GLY A 38 -8.08 -1.38 -3.84
C GLY A 38 -8.20 0.00 -3.18
N PRO A 39 -9.07 0.85 -3.73
CA PRO A 39 -9.30 2.18 -3.16
C PRO A 39 -9.66 2.11 -1.68
N GLY A 40 -9.02 2.93 -0.87
CA GLY A 40 -9.27 3.01 0.57
C GLY A 40 -8.35 2.16 1.44
N VAL A 41 -7.40 1.43 0.86
CA VAL A 41 -6.55 0.48 1.59
C VAL A 41 -5.84 1.10 2.80
N VAL A 42 -5.24 2.27 2.66
CA VAL A 42 -4.48 2.90 3.75
C VAL A 42 -5.42 3.42 4.83
N ARG A 43 -6.55 4.02 4.46
CA ARG A 43 -7.54 4.48 5.43
C ARG A 43 -8.12 3.33 6.23
N GLN A 44 -8.36 2.19 5.58
CA GLN A 44 -8.89 1.01 6.29
C GLN A 44 -7.83 0.36 7.17
N ALA A 45 -6.57 0.35 6.76
CA ALA A 45 -5.47 -0.08 7.63
C ALA A 45 -5.38 0.82 8.87
N SER A 46 -5.49 2.13 8.68
CA SER A 46 -5.50 3.09 9.78
C SER A 46 -6.67 2.85 10.73
N ALA A 47 -7.87 2.58 10.20
CA ALA A 47 -9.05 2.26 11.01
C ALA A 47 -8.81 1.00 11.83
N ALA A 48 -8.23 -0.04 11.24
CA ALA A 48 -7.90 -1.27 11.94
C ALA A 48 -6.86 -1.01 13.05
N TYR A 49 -5.87 -0.17 12.78
CA TYR A 49 -4.90 0.25 13.79
C TYR A 49 -5.60 0.91 14.99
N PHE A 50 -6.48 1.86 14.74
CA PHE A 50 -7.23 2.53 15.82
C PHE A 50 -8.16 1.58 16.57
N ASN A 51 -8.51 0.45 15.98
CA ASN A 51 -9.29 -0.62 16.63
C ASN A 51 -8.41 -1.68 17.31
N GLY A 52 -7.12 -1.40 17.44
CA GLY A 52 -6.22 -2.22 18.25
C GLY A 52 -5.28 -3.17 17.48
N ILE A 53 -5.24 -3.09 16.15
CA ILE A 53 -4.32 -3.91 15.36
C ILE A 53 -3.06 -3.10 15.03
N ASP A 54 -2.10 -3.12 15.93
CA ASP A 54 -0.91 -2.27 15.90
C ASP A 54 -0.07 -2.45 14.62
N ALA A 55 -0.01 -3.66 14.07
CA ALA A 55 0.75 -3.95 12.86
C ALA A 55 0.23 -3.22 11.62
N LEU A 56 -1.00 -2.68 11.66
CA LEU A 56 -1.61 -1.96 10.56
C LEU A 56 -1.47 -0.43 10.67
N ARG A 57 -0.64 0.05 11.59
CA ARG A 57 -0.28 1.47 11.59
C ARG A 57 0.36 1.81 10.23
N PRO A 58 -0.06 2.89 9.56
CA PRO A 58 0.33 3.14 8.16
C PRO A 58 1.83 3.12 7.88
N ASP A 59 2.67 3.65 8.77
CA ASP A 59 4.12 3.64 8.57
C ASP A 59 4.75 2.23 8.65
N LEU A 60 3.99 1.24 9.10
CA LEU A 60 4.42 -0.16 9.16
C LEU A 60 3.99 -0.98 7.94
N LEU A 61 3.30 -0.38 6.98
CA LEU A 61 2.88 -1.06 5.75
C LEU A 61 4.07 -1.15 4.79
N THR A 62 4.80 -2.24 4.85
CA THR A 62 6.08 -2.41 4.14
C THR A 62 6.10 -3.54 3.12
N VAL A 63 5.10 -4.42 3.13
CA VAL A 63 5.03 -5.55 2.20
C VAL A 63 3.62 -5.69 1.65
N ALA A 64 3.51 -5.79 0.34
CA ALA A 64 2.23 -5.98 -0.33
C ALA A 64 2.34 -7.00 -1.47
N PHE A 65 1.24 -7.68 -1.71
CA PHE A 65 1.10 -8.67 -2.79
C PHE A 65 -0.07 -8.25 -3.68
N CYS A 66 0.14 -8.29 -4.99
CA CYS A 66 -0.91 -8.02 -5.96
C CYS A 66 -1.30 -9.32 -6.66
N THR A 67 -2.58 -9.69 -6.60
CA THR A 67 -3.06 -10.91 -7.26
C THR A 67 -3.16 -10.74 -8.76
N HIS A 68 -3.66 -9.59 -9.21
CA HIS A 68 -3.77 -9.24 -10.61
C HIS A 68 -3.96 -7.72 -10.77
N LEU A 69 -3.80 -7.21 -11.99
CA LEU A 69 -3.70 -5.77 -12.22
C LEU A 69 -5.02 -5.07 -12.57
N HIS A 70 -6.17 -5.64 -12.24
CA HIS A 70 -7.44 -4.97 -12.41
C HIS A 70 -7.52 -3.70 -11.54
N THR A 71 -8.25 -2.70 -12.02
CA THR A 71 -8.30 -1.38 -11.37
C THR A 71 -8.79 -1.43 -9.93
N ASP A 72 -9.76 -2.28 -9.63
CA ASP A 72 -10.30 -2.38 -8.28
C ASP A 72 -9.32 -3.01 -7.28
N HIS A 73 -8.30 -3.73 -7.76
CA HIS A 73 -7.24 -4.30 -6.93
C HIS A 73 -5.98 -3.42 -6.86
N THR A 74 -5.89 -2.37 -7.66
CA THR A 74 -4.70 -1.53 -7.78
C THR A 74 -4.95 -0.04 -7.65
N ALA A 75 -6.19 0.43 -7.64
CA ALA A 75 -6.47 1.87 -7.62
C ALA A 75 -6.00 2.56 -6.33
N GLY A 76 -5.77 1.82 -5.25
CA GLY A 76 -5.17 2.33 -4.03
C GLY A 76 -3.64 2.24 -3.98
N TYR A 77 -3.00 1.81 -5.06
CA TYR A 77 -1.56 1.61 -5.08
C TYR A 77 -0.76 2.90 -4.87
N PRO A 78 -1.06 4.01 -5.55
CA PRO A 78 -0.36 5.26 -5.25
C PRO A 78 -0.52 5.68 -3.79
N ASP A 79 -1.70 5.52 -3.24
CA ASP A 79 -1.95 5.81 -1.81
C ASP A 79 -1.06 4.95 -0.91
N LEU A 80 -0.95 3.65 -1.19
CA LEU A 80 -0.11 2.72 -0.44
C LEU A 80 1.38 3.04 -0.56
N ILE A 81 1.81 3.53 -1.72
CA ILE A 81 3.20 3.94 -1.92
C ILE A 81 3.51 5.22 -1.13
N PHE A 82 2.66 6.23 -1.25
CA PHE A 82 3.01 7.59 -0.82
C PHE A 82 2.49 7.98 0.55
N THR A 83 1.28 7.60 0.92
CA THR A 83 0.72 8.03 2.21
C THR A 83 1.52 7.48 3.39
N PRO A 84 1.89 6.20 3.45
CA PRO A 84 2.74 5.71 4.51
C PRO A 84 4.13 6.37 4.55
N TRP A 85 4.68 6.72 3.40
CA TRP A 85 5.94 7.47 3.33
C TRP A 85 5.81 8.85 3.97
N VAL A 86 4.75 9.58 3.65
CA VAL A 86 4.46 10.89 4.26
C VAL A 86 4.31 10.75 5.78
N LEU A 87 3.80 9.61 6.24
CA LEU A 87 3.64 9.27 7.65
C LEU A 87 4.89 8.58 8.24
N GLU A 88 6.04 8.79 7.58
CA GLU A 88 7.37 8.40 8.06
C GLU A 88 7.74 6.92 7.91
N ARG A 89 7.13 6.20 6.96
CA ARG A 89 7.68 4.88 6.61
C ARG A 89 9.12 5.06 6.14
N PRO A 90 10.12 4.47 6.84
CA PRO A 90 11.53 4.78 6.58
C PRO A 90 12.18 3.89 5.51
N VAL A 91 11.47 2.86 5.06
CA VAL A 91 11.99 1.85 4.13
C VAL A 91 11.13 1.78 2.87
N PRO A 92 11.68 1.31 1.74
CA PRO A 92 10.89 1.09 0.55
C PRO A 92 9.76 0.08 0.78
N LEU A 93 8.68 0.27 0.04
CA LEU A 93 7.61 -0.73 -0.03
C LEU A 93 8.07 -1.89 -0.88
N LYS A 94 7.96 -3.11 -0.37
CA LYS A 94 8.21 -4.33 -1.14
C LYS A 94 6.91 -4.84 -1.73
N VAL A 95 6.86 -4.99 -3.04
CA VAL A 95 5.66 -5.44 -3.74
C VAL A 95 5.96 -6.67 -4.57
N PHE A 96 5.15 -7.68 -4.38
CA PHE A 96 5.19 -8.92 -5.16
C PHE A 96 3.93 -8.97 -6.02
N GLY A 97 4.07 -9.19 -7.31
CA GLY A 97 2.92 -9.18 -8.19
C GLY A 97 3.20 -9.85 -9.54
N PRO A 98 2.20 -9.84 -10.42
CA PRO A 98 2.33 -10.46 -11.73
C PRO A 98 3.15 -9.58 -12.69
N LYS A 99 3.42 -10.12 -13.86
CA LYS A 99 4.03 -9.37 -14.96
C LYS A 99 3.22 -8.09 -15.22
N GLY A 100 3.91 -6.96 -15.36
CA GLY A 100 3.32 -5.63 -15.50
C GLY A 100 3.37 -4.81 -14.23
N MET A 101 3.65 -5.42 -13.08
CA MET A 101 3.74 -4.74 -11.81
C MET A 101 4.85 -3.69 -11.78
N GLN A 102 6.03 -4.04 -12.33
CA GLN A 102 7.15 -3.11 -12.41
C GLN A 102 6.81 -1.91 -13.31
N HIS A 103 6.21 -2.17 -14.46
CA HIS A 103 5.78 -1.12 -15.39
C HIS A 103 4.80 -0.15 -14.73
N MET A 104 3.79 -0.68 -14.06
CA MET A 104 2.82 0.15 -13.33
C MET A 104 3.52 0.98 -12.25
N THR A 105 4.39 0.37 -11.48
CA THR A 105 5.12 1.04 -10.40
C THR A 105 5.98 2.19 -10.93
N ASP A 106 6.76 1.93 -11.99
CA ASP A 106 7.64 2.94 -12.58
C ASP A 106 6.86 4.16 -13.07
N HIS A 107 5.69 3.93 -13.69
CA HIS A 107 4.86 5.02 -14.20
C HIS A 107 4.15 5.80 -13.08
N ILE A 108 3.77 5.14 -12.00
CA ILE A 108 3.21 5.83 -10.83
C ILE A 108 4.29 6.72 -10.20
N LEU A 109 5.49 6.21 -9.98
CA LEU A 109 6.58 7.01 -9.42
C LEU A 109 6.92 8.20 -10.32
N LYS A 110 6.91 8.01 -11.63
CA LYS A 110 7.13 9.08 -12.59
C LYS A 110 6.01 10.11 -12.54
N ALA A 111 4.76 9.68 -12.44
CA ALA A 111 3.61 10.57 -12.37
C ALA A 111 3.66 11.47 -11.14
N TYR A 112 4.22 10.99 -10.03
CA TYR A 112 4.30 11.74 -8.77
C TYR A 112 5.66 12.40 -8.54
N GLU A 113 6.53 12.47 -9.52
CA GLU A 113 7.90 13.00 -9.33
C GLU A 113 7.93 14.44 -8.81
N THR A 114 6.95 15.26 -9.19
CA THR A 114 6.86 16.64 -8.68
C THR A 114 6.58 16.67 -7.19
N ASP A 115 5.63 15.87 -6.73
CA ASP A 115 5.32 15.79 -5.29
C ASP A 115 6.50 15.22 -4.50
N ILE A 116 7.14 14.18 -5.04
CA ILE A 116 8.33 13.57 -4.41
C ILE A 116 9.43 14.62 -4.22
N ASP A 117 9.71 15.39 -5.26
CA ASP A 117 10.74 16.43 -5.21
C ASP A 117 10.40 17.50 -4.16
N PHE A 118 9.16 17.97 -4.14
CA PHE A 118 8.73 18.94 -3.13
C PHE A 118 8.90 18.44 -1.71
N ARG A 119 8.58 17.17 -1.45
CA ARG A 119 8.68 16.61 -0.10
C ARG A 119 10.12 16.34 0.33
N ILE A 120 10.98 15.97 -0.60
CA ILE A 120 12.40 15.73 -0.29
C ILE A 120 13.16 17.04 -0.09
N ASN A 121 12.89 18.05 -0.93
CA ASN A 121 13.64 19.30 -0.97
C ASN A 121 12.92 20.49 -0.33
N GLY A 122 11.73 20.29 0.23
CA GLY A 122 10.93 21.36 0.84
C GLY A 122 11.28 21.62 2.31
N PHE A 123 10.42 22.41 2.96
CA PHE A 123 10.64 22.81 4.36
C PHE A 123 10.46 21.62 5.33
N GLU A 124 9.48 20.76 5.08
CA GLU A 124 9.25 19.56 5.87
C GLU A 124 9.77 18.37 5.08
N LYS A 125 11.04 18.08 5.27
CA LYS A 125 11.69 17.03 4.47
C LYS A 125 11.22 15.64 4.85
N ALA A 126 10.66 14.94 3.86
CA ALA A 126 10.42 13.51 3.96
C ALA A 126 11.74 12.75 3.78
N ASN A 127 11.79 11.51 4.29
CA ASN A 127 12.97 10.67 4.10
C ASN A 127 13.10 10.27 2.60
N GLU A 128 14.32 9.93 2.19
CA GLU A 128 14.63 9.63 0.79
C GLU A 128 14.46 8.16 0.41
N SER A 129 13.95 7.35 1.30
CA SER A 129 13.83 5.90 1.09
C SER A 129 12.40 5.42 0.98
N GLY A 130 11.50 5.97 1.78
CA GLY A 130 10.16 5.40 1.96
C GLY A 130 9.20 5.54 0.79
N TYR A 131 9.50 6.41 -0.18
CA TYR A 131 8.69 6.52 -1.41
C TYR A 131 9.10 5.50 -2.48
N ARG A 132 10.24 4.84 -2.27
CA ARG A 132 10.75 3.87 -3.22
C ARG A 132 9.99 2.56 -3.11
N VAL A 133 9.99 1.79 -4.19
CA VAL A 133 9.31 0.50 -4.25
C VAL A 133 10.28 -0.54 -4.83
N GLU A 134 10.37 -1.65 -4.13
CA GLU A 134 11.12 -2.81 -4.60
C GLU A 134 10.11 -3.83 -5.13
N VAL A 135 10.06 -4.01 -6.44
CA VAL A 135 9.11 -4.90 -7.10
C VAL A 135 9.75 -6.23 -7.41
N THR A 136 9.05 -7.31 -7.10
CA THR A 136 9.38 -8.66 -7.56
C THR A 136 8.20 -9.17 -8.37
N GLU A 137 8.41 -9.41 -9.66
CA GLU A 137 7.39 -10.02 -10.50
C GLU A 137 7.46 -11.53 -10.38
N ILE A 138 6.32 -12.14 -10.10
CA ILE A 138 6.22 -13.59 -9.91
C ILE A 138 5.66 -14.19 -11.19
N GLU A 139 6.38 -15.15 -11.74
CA GLU A 139 5.92 -15.90 -12.90
C GLU A 139 4.93 -16.98 -12.48
N SER A 140 3.87 -17.11 -13.25
CA SER A 140 2.86 -18.14 -13.04
C SER A 140 3.10 -19.34 -13.94
#